data_03eb72d4bbe8bf9bb2c7e09918e67a27
#
_entry.id   03eb72d4bbe8bf9bb2c7e09918e67a27
#
_cell.length_a   1.000
_cell.length_b   1.000
_cell.length_c   1.000
_cell.angle_alpha   90.00
_cell.angle_beta   90.00
_cell.angle_gamma   90.00
#
_symmetry.space_group_name_H-M   'P 1'
#
loop_
_entity.id
_entity.type
_entity.pdbx_description
1 polymer ?
#
loop_
_entity_poly.entity_id
_entity_poly.type
_entity_poly.pdbx_seq_one_letter_code
_entity_poly.pdbx_strand_id
1 'polypeptide(L)'
;MIRLTLLMYHIIDRPLSDQEARYCCAPDLFEKHMRHLATSGCAIGLDYFCRALSEERNLPSDAVAVTFDDGFAATFEHALPVLKRYRIPATMFVVSGRVGGHNDWMTPRGFPQRALMSERQILDMRDAGINIGSHTRTHPRLPGMTKAQLTEEIAGSRNELEILLAQNVSDFAYPFGAYDDTAREVVQAAGYRTACSTRSGFNNSDAKCHELRRMEIYGWDSMWRFRQKLKYGRNESTLTFPLAYYAGRARARLGL
;
A
#
# COMPACT_ATOMS: atom_id res chain seq x y z
N MET A 1 -1.51 23.34 2.18
CA MET A 1 -0.56 22.40 2.85
C MET A 1 -0.71 21.06 2.13
N ILE A 2 0.34 20.59 1.49
CA ILE A 2 0.34 19.29 0.77
C ILE A 2 0.10 18.17 1.77
N ARG A 3 -0.84 17.27 1.46
CA ARG A 3 -1.18 16.12 2.28
C ARG A 3 -1.54 14.95 1.38
N LEU A 4 -0.83 13.84 1.51
CA LEU A 4 -1.13 12.59 0.82
C LEU A 4 -1.56 11.52 1.81
N THR A 5 -2.66 10.86 1.52
CA THR A 5 -3.07 9.61 2.16
C THR A 5 -2.72 8.44 1.25
N LEU A 6 -1.92 7.50 1.73
CA LEU A 6 -1.71 6.21 1.06
C LEU A 6 -2.63 5.17 1.69
N LEU A 7 -3.49 4.56 0.89
CA LEU A 7 -4.34 3.45 1.31
C LEU A 7 -3.65 2.13 1.04
N MET A 8 -3.68 1.22 2.01
CA MET A 8 -3.11 -0.11 1.92
C MET A 8 -4.22 -1.15 2.01
N TYR A 9 -4.42 -1.87 0.94
CA TYR A 9 -5.26 -3.07 0.84
C TYR A 9 -4.38 -4.30 0.73
N HIS A 10 -4.95 -5.49 0.99
CA HIS A 10 -4.29 -6.78 0.73
C HIS A 10 -5.19 -7.63 -0.17
N ILE A 11 -6.25 -8.19 0.36
CA ILE A 11 -7.13 -9.12 -0.33
C ILE A 11 -8.46 -8.44 -0.67
N ILE A 12 -8.79 -8.35 -1.96
CA ILE A 12 -10.12 -7.89 -2.38
C ILE A 12 -10.98 -9.12 -2.63
N ASP A 13 -11.54 -9.64 -1.55
CA ASP A 13 -12.38 -10.84 -1.52
C ASP A 13 -13.06 -10.96 -0.15
N ARG A 14 -13.93 -11.96 -0.01
CA ARG A 14 -14.48 -12.38 1.27
C ARG A 14 -13.46 -13.21 2.05
N PRO A 15 -13.42 -13.13 3.39
CA PRO A 15 -12.52 -13.94 4.19
C PRO A 15 -12.91 -15.43 4.13
N LEU A 16 -11.90 -16.31 4.07
CA LEU A 16 -12.05 -17.75 4.21
C LEU A 16 -11.98 -18.20 5.68
N SER A 17 -11.47 -17.35 6.57
CA SER A 17 -11.42 -17.56 8.02
C SER A 17 -11.48 -16.24 8.79
N ASP A 18 -11.80 -16.30 10.09
CA ASP A 18 -11.79 -15.13 10.96
C ASP A 18 -10.40 -14.51 11.11
N GLN A 19 -9.34 -15.32 11.00
CA GLN A 19 -7.95 -14.86 11.12
C GLN A 19 -7.56 -13.89 10.00
N GLU A 20 -8.05 -14.11 8.77
CA GLU A 20 -7.74 -13.23 7.64
C GLU A 20 -8.75 -12.10 7.44
N ALA A 21 -9.87 -12.10 8.18
CA ALA A 21 -10.95 -11.11 8.01
C ALA A 21 -10.46 -9.65 8.06
N ARG A 22 -9.39 -9.40 8.83
CA ARG A 22 -8.76 -8.08 8.89
C ARG A 22 -8.24 -7.62 7.54
N TYR A 23 -7.68 -8.52 6.74
CA TYR A 23 -6.98 -8.20 5.49
C TYR A 23 -7.87 -8.29 4.24
N CYS A 24 -9.11 -8.75 4.40
CA CYS A 24 -10.06 -8.97 3.30
C CYS A 24 -11.05 -7.82 3.20
N CYS A 25 -10.98 -7.04 2.12
CA CYS A 25 -12.01 -6.06 1.80
C CYS A 25 -12.98 -6.65 0.77
N ALA A 26 -14.26 -6.76 1.12
CA ALA A 26 -15.27 -7.29 0.23
C ALA A 26 -15.35 -6.48 -1.09
N PRO A 27 -15.50 -7.12 -2.27
CA PRO A 27 -15.47 -6.44 -3.57
C PRO A 27 -16.48 -5.30 -3.71
N ASP A 28 -17.70 -5.48 -3.17
CA ASP A 28 -18.74 -4.45 -3.20
C ASP A 28 -18.40 -3.22 -2.32
N LEU A 29 -17.69 -3.43 -1.23
CA LEU A 29 -17.19 -2.35 -0.38
C LEU A 29 -16.01 -1.64 -1.04
N PHE A 30 -15.09 -2.40 -1.64
CA PHE A 30 -13.98 -1.84 -2.41
C PHE A 30 -14.49 -0.94 -3.56
N GLU A 31 -15.51 -1.40 -4.31
CA GLU A 31 -16.12 -0.58 -5.36
C GLU A 31 -16.69 0.74 -4.82
N LYS A 32 -17.35 0.72 -3.64
CA LYS A 32 -17.83 1.95 -2.98
C LYS A 32 -16.69 2.89 -2.60
N HIS A 33 -15.55 2.36 -2.14
CA HIS A 33 -14.35 3.15 -1.86
C HIS A 33 -13.82 3.81 -3.14
N MET A 34 -13.63 3.06 -4.22
CA MET A 34 -13.11 3.59 -5.48
C MET A 34 -14.04 4.61 -6.13
N ARG A 35 -15.35 4.37 -6.10
CA ARG A 35 -16.35 5.36 -6.55
C ARG A 35 -16.27 6.66 -5.74
N HIS A 36 -16.07 6.58 -4.42
CA HIS A 36 -15.89 7.77 -3.59
C HIS A 36 -14.64 8.56 -3.98
N LEU A 37 -13.51 7.89 -4.22
CA LEU A 37 -12.27 8.54 -4.67
C LEU A 37 -12.41 9.16 -6.06
N ALA A 38 -13.05 8.48 -7.00
CA ALA A 38 -13.33 9.01 -8.33
C ALA A 38 -14.19 10.27 -8.29
N THR A 39 -15.26 10.27 -7.47
CA THR A 39 -16.15 11.42 -7.33
C THR A 39 -15.46 12.63 -6.69
N SER A 40 -14.51 12.41 -5.79
CA SER A 40 -13.76 13.49 -5.14
C SER A 40 -12.61 14.04 -5.99
N GLY A 41 -12.20 13.34 -7.06
CA GLY A 41 -11.09 13.75 -7.93
C GLY A 41 -9.72 13.78 -7.24
N CYS A 42 -9.58 13.12 -6.08
CA CYS A 42 -8.36 13.19 -5.27
C CYS A 42 -7.37 12.04 -5.52
N ALA A 43 -7.73 11.04 -6.36
CA ALA A 43 -6.89 9.88 -6.61
C ALA A 43 -5.67 10.23 -7.48
N ILE A 44 -4.47 9.86 -7.03
CA ILE A 44 -3.20 10.06 -7.74
C ILE A 44 -2.36 8.77 -7.72
N GLY A 45 -1.40 8.65 -8.64
CA GLY A 45 -0.37 7.60 -8.57
C GLY A 45 0.63 7.87 -7.46
N LEU A 46 1.17 6.80 -6.86
CA LEU A 46 2.19 6.91 -5.82
C LEU A 46 3.45 7.61 -6.34
N ASP A 47 3.88 7.27 -7.57
CA ASP A 47 5.04 7.88 -8.22
C ASP A 47 4.88 9.40 -8.44
N TYR A 48 3.64 9.85 -8.68
CA TYR A 48 3.34 11.27 -8.86
C TYR A 48 3.62 12.08 -7.59
N PHE A 49 3.33 11.51 -6.40
CA PHE A 49 3.54 12.21 -5.14
C PHE A 49 5.02 12.56 -4.91
N CYS A 50 5.92 11.58 -4.97
CA CYS A 50 7.34 11.86 -4.72
C CYS A 50 7.97 12.75 -5.80
N ARG A 51 7.54 12.62 -7.06
CA ARG A 51 7.95 13.59 -8.11
C ARG A 51 7.42 14.99 -7.82
N ALA A 52 6.18 15.11 -7.37
CA ALA A 52 5.60 16.40 -7.05
C ALA A 52 6.30 17.09 -5.86
N LEU A 53 6.79 16.31 -4.89
CA LEU A 53 7.59 16.82 -3.79
C LEU A 53 8.96 17.37 -4.26
N SER A 54 9.65 16.63 -5.15
CA SER A 54 10.97 17.03 -5.65
C SER A 54 10.93 18.19 -6.65
N GLU A 55 9.82 18.31 -7.39
CA GLU A 55 9.64 19.31 -8.46
C GLU A 55 8.74 20.48 -8.02
N GLU A 56 8.40 20.57 -6.73
CA GLU A 56 7.51 21.59 -6.16
C GLU A 56 6.16 21.74 -6.89
N ARG A 57 5.67 20.64 -7.47
CA ARG A 57 4.39 20.65 -8.20
C ARG A 57 3.20 20.72 -7.25
N ASN A 58 2.13 21.34 -7.70
CA ASN A 58 0.87 21.36 -6.97
C ASN A 58 0.23 19.97 -6.96
N LEU A 59 -0.06 19.46 -5.75
CA LEU A 59 -0.88 18.29 -5.53
C LEU A 59 -2.32 18.71 -5.23
N PRO A 60 -3.32 17.88 -5.59
CA PRO A 60 -4.66 18.07 -5.06
C PRO A 60 -4.63 18.15 -3.54
N SER A 61 -5.38 19.06 -2.94
CA SER A 61 -5.60 19.03 -1.49
C SER A 61 -6.23 17.69 -1.14
N ASP A 62 -5.73 17.01 -0.12
CA ASP A 62 -6.22 15.69 0.26
C ASP A 62 -6.01 14.58 -0.80
N ALA A 63 -4.88 14.61 -1.52
CA ALA A 63 -4.50 13.58 -2.47
C ALA A 63 -4.51 12.17 -1.83
N VAL A 64 -4.99 11.19 -2.58
CA VAL A 64 -5.07 9.79 -2.15
C VAL A 64 -4.43 8.89 -3.19
N ALA A 65 -3.50 8.01 -2.77
CA ALA A 65 -3.00 6.94 -3.61
C ALA A 65 -3.42 5.57 -3.04
N VAL A 66 -3.74 4.65 -3.95
CA VAL A 66 -4.21 3.30 -3.61
C VAL A 66 -3.07 2.32 -3.79
N THR A 67 -2.81 1.52 -2.77
CA THR A 67 -1.80 0.46 -2.82
C THR A 67 -2.37 -0.88 -2.38
N PHE A 68 -1.84 -1.95 -2.94
CA PHE A 68 -2.14 -3.33 -2.58
C PHE A 68 -0.83 -4.06 -2.28
N ASP A 69 -0.83 -4.90 -1.25
CA ASP A 69 0.33 -5.70 -0.87
C ASP A 69 0.14 -7.18 -1.26
N ASP A 70 1.22 -7.93 -1.27
CA ASP A 70 1.34 -9.38 -1.43
C ASP A 70 1.11 -9.93 -2.86
N GLY A 71 0.29 -9.29 -3.67
CA GLY A 71 0.03 -9.79 -5.03
C GLY A 71 -1.00 -10.93 -5.10
N PHE A 72 -2.04 -10.92 -4.27
CA PHE A 72 -3.10 -11.94 -4.29
C PHE A 72 -3.87 -11.98 -5.62
N ALA A 73 -4.10 -13.19 -6.16
CA ALA A 73 -4.86 -13.40 -7.39
C ALA A 73 -6.29 -12.86 -7.30
N ALA A 74 -6.96 -13.06 -6.16
CA ALA A 74 -8.30 -12.50 -5.91
C ALA A 74 -8.33 -10.96 -6.04
N THR A 75 -7.23 -10.28 -5.68
CA THR A 75 -7.14 -8.82 -5.85
C THR A 75 -7.06 -8.44 -7.33
N PHE A 76 -6.35 -9.20 -8.17
CA PHE A 76 -6.40 -9.02 -9.63
C PHE A 76 -7.83 -9.19 -10.15
N GLU A 77 -8.51 -10.26 -9.78
CA GLU A 77 -9.83 -10.61 -10.30
C GLU A 77 -10.91 -9.57 -9.94
N HIS A 78 -10.88 -9.07 -8.72
CA HIS A 78 -11.93 -8.19 -8.20
C HIS A 78 -11.57 -6.70 -8.21
N ALA A 79 -10.29 -6.33 -8.06
CA ALA A 79 -9.92 -4.92 -8.03
C ALA A 79 -9.68 -4.33 -9.43
N LEU A 80 -9.04 -5.07 -10.34
CA LEU A 80 -8.67 -4.51 -11.64
C LEU A 80 -9.87 -3.99 -12.45
N PRO A 81 -11.02 -4.69 -12.56
CA PRO A 81 -12.18 -4.19 -13.28
C PRO A 81 -12.73 -2.89 -12.68
N VAL A 82 -12.70 -2.78 -11.35
CA VAL A 82 -13.17 -1.59 -10.62
C VAL A 82 -12.22 -0.41 -10.82
N LEU A 83 -10.90 -0.63 -10.69
CA LEU A 83 -9.87 0.40 -10.92
C LEU A 83 -9.96 0.96 -12.35
N LYS A 84 -10.14 0.10 -13.36
CA LYS A 84 -10.35 0.51 -14.77
C LYS A 84 -11.63 1.33 -14.93
N ARG A 85 -12.76 0.86 -14.37
CA ARG A 85 -14.07 1.53 -14.46
C ARG A 85 -14.00 2.96 -13.93
N TYR A 86 -13.37 3.15 -12.78
CA TYR A 86 -13.29 4.44 -12.11
C TYR A 86 -12.01 5.23 -12.44
N ARG A 87 -11.12 4.69 -13.28
CA ARG A 87 -9.83 5.28 -13.66
C ARG A 87 -8.99 5.68 -12.45
N ILE A 88 -8.94 4.80 -11.44
CA ILE A 88 -8.15 5.00 -10.24
C ILE A 88 -6.74 4.47 -10.46
N PRO A 89 -5.70 5.33 -10.42
CA PRO A 89 -4.32 4.85 -10.43
C PRO A 89 -4.02 4.09 -9.14
N ALA A 90 -3.28 2.99 -9.25
CA ALA A 90 -2.92 2.18 -8.10
C ALA A 90 -1.54 1.57 -8.26
N THR A 91 -0.95 1.13 -7.14
CA THR A 91 0.32 0.38 -7.10
C THR A 91 0.07 -0.98 -6.45
N MET A 92 0.52 -2.05 -7.10
CA MET A 92 0.50 -3.43 -6.60
C MET A 92 1.93 -3.83 -6.21
N PHE A 93 2.16 -4.11 -4.93
CA PHE A 93 3.44 -4.61 -4.42
C PHE A 93 3.44 -6.14 -4.44
N VAL A 94 4.34 -6.72 -5.23
CA VAL A 94 4.39 -8.15 -5.53
C VAL A 94 5.57 -8.82 -4.81
N VAL A 95 5.32 -9.98 -4.21
CA VAL A 95 6.34 -10.88 -3.67
C VAL A 95 6.92 -11.69 -4.82
N SER A 96 8.06 -11.25 -5.37
CA SER A 96 8.54 -11.71 -6.68
C SER A 96 8.85 -13.22 -6.75
N GLY A 97 9.45 -13.78 -5.71
CA GLY A 97 9.78 -15.20 -5.63
C GLY A 97 8.58 -16.11 -5.31
N ARG A 98 7.36 -15.56 -5.27
CA ARG A 98 6.11 -16.30 -5.02
C ARG A 98 5.09 -16.13 -6.14
N VAL A 99 5.47 -15.51 -7.25
CA VAL A 99 4.60 -15.35 -8.42
C VAL A 99 4.07 -16.70 -8.90
N GLY A 100 2.76 -16.81 -9.10
CA GLY A 100 2.07 -18.07 -9.48
C GLY A 100 1.98 -19.11 -8.36
N GLY A 101 2.51 -18.81 -7.17
CA GLY A 101 2.47 -19.66 -5.98
C GLY A 101 1.37 -19.25 -4.99
N HIS A 102 1.72 -19.34 -3.71
CA HIS A 102 0.80 -19.08 -2.60
C HIS A 102 1.49 -18.24 -1.50
N ASN A 103 0.68 -17.71 -0.58
CA ASN A 103 1.11 -16.91 0.58
C ASN A 103 1.74 -17.76 1.70
N ASP A 104 2.77 -18.55 1.39
CA ASP A 104 3.36 -19.55 2.30
C ASP A 104 3.87 -18.95 3.62
N TRP A 105 4.33 -17.69 3.62
CA TRP A 105 4.79 -16.99 4.82
C TRP A 105 3.70 -16.78 5.88
N MET A 106 2.42 -16.93 5.51
CA MET A 106 1.28 -16.82 6.41
C MET A 106 0.85 -18.16 7.00
N THR A 107 1.23 -19.28 6.37
CA THR A 107 0.86 -20.65 6.80
C THR A 107 1.27 -20.97 8.25
N PRO A 108 2.50 -20.64 8.72
CA PRO A 108 2.89 -20.89 10.10
C PRO A 108 2.07 -20.12 11.15
N ARG A 109 1.33 -19.10 10.70
CA ARG A 109 0.45 -18.27 11.53
C ARG A 109 -1.02 -18.71 11.47
N GLY A 110 -1.29 -19.84 10.81
CA GLY A 110 -2.64 -20.42 10.71
C GLY A 110 -3.57 -19.72 9.71
N PHE A 111 -3.04 -18.90 8.80
CA PHE A 111 -3.84 -18.27 7.76
C PHE A 111 -4.16 -19.26 6.62
N PRO A 112 -5.32 -19.11 5.97
CA PRO A 112 -5.65 -19.88 4.78
C PRO A 112 -4.61 -19.65 3.68
N GLN A 113 -4.36 -20.70 2.93
CA GLN A 113 -3.55 -20.61 1.72
C GLN A 113 -4.37 -19.94 0.61
N ARG A 114 -3.83 -18.90 0.00
CA ARG A 114 -4.41 -18.18 -1.13
C ARG A 114 -3.42 -18.09 -2.28
N ALA A 115 -3.93 -18.23 -3.49
CA ALA A 115 -3.13 -18.07 -4.70
C ALA A 115 -2.66 -16.64 -4.87
N LEU A 116 -1.42 -16.50 -5.34
CA LEU A 116 -0.83 -15.25 -5.78
C LEU A 116 -0.92 -15.14 -7.31
N MET A 117 -0.87 -13.92 -7.83
CA MET A 117 -0.94 -13.65 -9.27
C MET A 117 0.13 -14.43 -10.04
N SER A 118 -0.27 -15.00 -11.16
CA SER A 118 0.63 -15.50 -12.18
C SER A 118 1.37 -14.35 -12.89
N GLU A 119 2.46 -14.66 -13.57
CA GLU A 119 3.17 -13.70 -14.44
C GLU A 119 2.22 -13.01 -15.41
N ARG A 120 1.32 -13.78 -16.03
CA ARG A 120 0.32 -13.23 -16.97
C ARG A 120 -0.59 -12.21 -16.31
N GLN A 121 -1.10 -12.48 -15.11
CA GLN A 121 -1.96 -11.54 -14.38
C GLN A 121 -1.19 -10.25 -13.99
N ILE A 122 0.08 -10.37 -13.61
CA ILE A 122 0.93 -9.20 -13.32
C ILE A 122 1.14 -8.35 -14.58
N LEU A 123 1.40 -8.99 -15.72
CA LEU A 123 1.52 -8.29 -17.00
C LEU A 123 0.21 -7.61 -17.41
N ASP A 124 -0.94 -8.28 -17.23
CA ASP A 124 -2.25 -7.70 -17.50
C ASP A 124 -2.56 -6.49 -16.59
N MET A 125 -2.11 -6.50 -15.31
CA MET A 125 -2.18 -5.34 -14.40
C MET A 125 -1.36 -4.17 -14.94
N ARG A 126 -0.08 -4.43 -15.30
CA ARG A 126 0.82 -3.43 -15.90
C ARG A 126 0.21 -2.82 -17.17
N ASP A 127 -0.28 -3.66 -18.09
CA ASP A 127 -0.85 -3.23 -19.37
C ASP A 127 -2.14 -2.43 -19.20
N ALA A 128 -2.83 -2.65 -18.08
CA ALA A 128 -3.97 -1.84 -17.64
C ALA A 128 -3.58 -0.51 -16.96
N GLY A 129 -2.28 -0.21 -16.84
CA GLY A 129 -1.77 1.03 -16.25
C GLY A 129 -1.64 0.99 -14.72
N ILE A 130 -1.73 -0.19 -14.10
CA ILE A 130 -1.43 -0.36 -12.68
C ILE A 130 0.08 -0.44 -12.49
N ASN A 131 0.62 0.39 -11.61
CA ASN A 131 2.03 0.36 -11.29
C ASN A 131 2.38 -0.90 -10.49
N ILE A 132 3.46 -1.57 -10.85
CA ILE A 132 3.95 -2.75 -10.13
C ILE A 132 5.17 -2.36 -9.32
N GLY A 133 5.09 -2.58 -8.01
CA GLY A 133 6.17 -2.39 -7.05
C GLY A 133 6.63 -3.72 -6.45
N SER A 134 7.70 -3.68 -5.69
CA SER A 134 8.30 -4.85 -5.04
C SER A 134 7.86 -4.98 -3.58
N HIS A 135 7.66 -6.23 -3.14
CA HIS A 135 7.41 -6.60 -1.75
C HIS A 135 8.38 -7.68 -1.25
N THR A 136 9.67 -7.57 -1.63
CA THR A 136 10.74 -8.56 -1.45
C THR A 136 10.54 -9.84 -2.30
N ARG A 137 11.50 -10.76 -2.21
CA ARG A 137 11.43 -12.06 -2.90
C ARG A 137 10.55 -13.06 -2.18
N THR A 138 10.66 -13.15 -0.85
CA THR A 138 10.04 -14.22 -0.05
C THR A 138 9.20 -13.73 1.12
N HIS A 139 9.02 -12.41 1.25
CA HIS A 139 8.24 -11.75 2.31
C HIS A 139 8.79 -11.96 3.73
N PRO A 140 10.12 -11.90 3.99
CA PRO A 140 10.68 -12.03 5.32
C PRO A 140 10.49 -10.76 6.16
N ARG A 141 10.69 -10.88 7.46
CA ARG A 141 10.85 -9.73 8.34
C ARG A 141 12.28 -9.21 8.21
N LEU A 142 12.47 -7.98 7.67
CA LEU A 142 13.78 -7.44 7.30
C LEU A 142 14.70 -7.06 8.47
N PRO A 143 14.22 -6.46 9.59
CA PRO A 143 15.10 -6.09 10.70
C PRO A 143 15.91 -7.26 11.24
N GLY A 144 17.23 -7.04 11.41
CA GLY A 144 18.16 -8.04 11.90
C GLY A 144 18.74 -8.98 10.84
N MET A 145 18.33 -8.89 9.59
CA MET A 145 18.95 -9.61 8.49
C MET A 145 20.33 -9.02 8.16
N THR A 146 21.26 -9.85 7.69
CA THR A 146 22.55 -9.38 7.20
C THR A 146 22.37 -8.56 5.91
N LYS A 147 23.32 -7.68 5.62
CA LYS A 147 23.28 -6.85 4.40
C LYS A 147 23.19 -7.71 3.13
N ALA A 148 23.87 -8.87 3.09
CA ALA A 148 23.79 -9.79 1.96
C ALA A 148 22.38 -10.36 1.76
N GLN A 149 21.73 -10.81 2.85
CA GLN A 149 20.36 -11.30 2.81
C GLN A 149 19.37 -10.19 2.40
N LEU A 150 19.53 -8.97 2.95
CA LEU A 150 18.72 -7.81 2.57
C LEU A 150 18.88 -7.48 1.09
N THR A 151 20.13 -7.52 0.56
CA THR A 151 20.39 -7.27 -0.87
C THR A 151 19.68 -8.30 -1.74
N GLU A 152 19.75 -9.57 -1.37
CA GLU A 152 19.06 -10.63 -2.10
C GLU A 152 17.54 -10.45 -2.10
N GLU A 153 16.93 -10.15 -0.97
CA GLU A 153 15.49 -9.93 -0.84
C GLU A 153 15.01 -8.66 -1.55
N ILE A 154 15.78 -7.59 -1.46
CA ILE A 154 15.36 -6.25 -1.90
C ILE A 154 15.78 -6.01 -3.36
N ALA A 155 17.08 -6.09 -3.67
CA ALA A 155 17.57 -5.86 -5.01
C ALA A 155 17.26 -7.04 -5.94
N GLY A 156 17.33 -8.29 -5.42
CA GLY A 156 16.92 -9.49 -6.16
C GLY A 156 15.46 -9.41 -6.61
N SER A 157 14.55 -9.02 -5.73
CA SER A 157 13.13 -8.82 -6.08
C SER A 157 12.94 -7.77 -7.17
N ARG A 158 13.65 -6.64 -7.08
CA ARG A 158 13.61 -5.61 -8.11
C ARG A 158 14.00 -6.16 -9.46
N ASN A 159 15.16 -6.83 -9.52
CA ASN A 159 15.68 -7.39 -10.76
C ASN A 159 14.73 -8.42 -11.39
N GLU A 160 14.16 -9.32 -10.58
CA GLU A 160 13.17 -10.31 -11.04
C GLU A 160 11.95 -9.65 -11.67
N LEU A 161 11.41 -8.62 -11.01
CA LEU A 161 10.24 -7.90 -11.51
C LEU A 161 10.58 -7.04 -12.74
N GLU A 162 11.75 -6.40 -12.80
CA GLU A 162 12.18 -5.63 -13.98
C GLU A 162 12.37 -6.52 -15.22
N ILE A 163 12.87 -7.74 -15.04
CA ILE A 163 12.95 -8.73 -16.12
C ILE A 163 11.55 -9.14 -16.59
N LEU A 164 10.66 -9.50 -15.66
CA LEU A 164 9.28 -9.89 -15.98
C LEU A 164 8.53 -8.78 -16.72
N LEU A 165 8.65 -7.56 -16.23
CA LEU A 165 7.85 -6.41 -16.70
C LEU A 165 8.49 -5.72 -17.92
N ALA A 166 9.75 -5.95 -18.21
CA ALA A 166 10.56 -5.19 -19.19
C ALA A 166 10.48 -3.66 -18.94
N GLN A 167 10.43 -3.24 -17.66
CA GLN A 167 10.37 -1.84 -17.24
C GLN A 167 10.98 -1.67 -15.84
N ASN A 168 11.35 -0.42 -15.48
CA ASN A 168 11.89 -0.12 -14.16
C ASN A 168 10.85 -0.29 -13.05
N VAL A 169 11.27 -0.89 -11.93
CA VAL A 169 10.50 -1.01 -10.69
C VAL A 169 11.04 -0.01 -9.66
N SER A 170 10.25 1.00 -9.36
CA SER A 170 10.70 2.15 -8.57
C SER A 170 10.11 2.22 -7.16
N ASP A 171 9.13 1.39 -6.84
CA ASP A 171 8.37 1.47 -5.61
C ASP A 171 8.51 0.17 -4.82
N PHE A 172 8.67 0.31 -3.49
CA PHE A 172 8.88 -0.79 -2.56
C PHE A 172 7.88 -0.71 -1.40
N ALA A 173 7.46 -1.86 -0.85
CA ALA A 173 6.79 -1.91 0.43
C ALA A 173 7.53 -2.87 1.36
N TYR A 174 7.76 -2.43 2.61
CA TYR A 174 8.41 -3.27 3.62
C TYR A 174 7.43 -4.35 4.12
N PRO A 175 7.78 -5.65 4.07
CA PRO A 175 6.96 -6.71 4.67
C PRO A 175 6.66 -6.41 6.13
N PHE A 176 5.38 -6.55 6.52
CA PHE A 176 4.88 -6.18 7.85
C PHE A 176 5.09 -4.70 8.22
N GLY A 177 5.51 -3.86 7.27
CA GLY A 177 5.94 -2.48 7.50
C GLY A 177 7.22 -2.37 8.34
N ALA A 178 7.94 -3.49 8.55
CA ALA A 178 9.09 -3.58 9.43
C ALA A 178 10.40 -3.31 8.68
N TYR A 179 11.16 -2.35 9.15
CA TYR A 179 12.50 -2.00 8.65
C TYR A 179 13.35 -1.41 9.77
N ASP A 180 14.65 -1.52 9.60
CA ASP A 180 15.69 -0.80 10.34
C ASP A 180 16.49 0.09 9.38
N ASP A 181 17.49 0.79 9.89
CA ASP A 181 18.32 1.68 9.08
C ASP A 181 19.07 0.94 7.98
N THR A 182 19.58 -0.27 8.26
CA THR A 182 20.28 -1.10 7.29
C THR A 182 19.36 -1.51 6.12
N ALA A 183 18.14 -1.96 6.44
CA ALA A 183 17.15 -2.30 5.40
C ALA A 183 16.79 -1.08 4.54
N ARG A 184 16.59 0.09 5.17
CA ARG A 184 16.32 1.33 4.45
C ARG A 184 17.46 1.74 3.53
N GLU A 185 18.71 1.66 4.00
CA GLU A 185 19.89 1.94 3.17
C GLU A 185 20.01 1.00 1.97
N VAL A 186 19.71 -0.29 2.14
CA VAL A 186 19.72 -1.26 1.03
C VAL A 186 18.60 -0.94 0.02
N VAL A 187 17.40 -0.54 0.46
CA VAL A 187 16.31 -0.10 -0.43
C VAL A 187 16.74 1.11 -1.26
N GLN A 188 17.41 2.10 -0.63
CA GLN A 188 17.94 3.26 -1.34
C GLN A 188 19.05 2.88 -2.33
N ALA A 189 20.00 2.05 -1.89
CA ALA A 189 21.10 1.58 -2.73
C ALA A 189 20.62 0.71 -3.91
N ALA A 190 19.54 -0.05 -3.73
CA ALA A 190 18.89 -0.79 -4.79
C ALA A 190 18.20 0.12 -5.84
N GLY A 191 18.08 1.43 -5.60
CA GLY A 191 17.54 2.39 -6.54
C GLY A 191 16.01 2.52 -6.53
N TYR A 192 15.33 2.07 -5.48
CA TYR A 192 13.92 2.40 -5.30
C TYR A 192 13.75 3.89 -4.97
N ARG A 193 12.74 4.53 -5.56
CA ARG A 193 12.40 5.93 -5.31
C ARG A 193 11.50 6.08 -4.09
N THR A 194 10.66 5.09 -3.85
CA THR A 194 9.73 5.10 -2.71
C THR A 194 9.82 3.81 -1.93
N ALA A 195 9.55 3.90 -0.61
CA ALA A 195 9.30 2.73 0.20
C ALA A 195 8.21 3.02 1.24
N CYS A 196 7.25 2.10 1.32
CA CYS A 196 6.06 2.22 2.15
C CYS A 196 6.17 1.35 3.41
N SER A 197 5.82 1.93 4.56
CA SER A 197 5.63 1.22 5.82
C SER A 197 4.14 0.96 6.10
N THR A 198 3.83 0.36 7.24
CA THR A 198 2.46 0.23 7.75
C THR A 198 2.13 1.24 8.85
N ARG A 199 3.03 2.21 9.12
CA ARG A 199 2.77 3.28 10.08
C ARG A 199 1.64 4.16 9.58
N SER A 200 0.57 4.33 10.35
CA SER A 200 -0.53 5.21 9.97
C SER A 200 -0.13 6.69 10.05
N GLY A 201 -0.73 7.50 9.19
CA GLY A 201 -0.50 8.94 9.16
C GLY A 201 -0.60 9.51 7.76
N PHE A 202 -0.66 10.82 7.68
CA PHE A 202 -0.50 11.54 6.42
C PHE A 202 0.98 11.65 6.04
N ASN A 203 1.23 11.75 4.75
CA ASN A 203 2.51 12.16 4.20
C ASN A 203 2.39 13.64 3.79
N ASN A 204 3.17 14.49 4.40
CA ASN A 204 3.19 15.93 4.13
C ASN A 204 4.40 16.30 3.26
N SER A 205 4.65 17.59 3.07
CA SER A 205 5.79 18.09 2.29
C SER A 205 7.18 17.69 2.83
N ASP A 206 7.26 17.32 4.10
CA ASP A 206 8.46 16.83 4.79
C ASP A 206 8.59 15.30 4.79
N ALA A 207 7.69 14.59 4.08
CA ALA A 207 7.68 13.14 4.05
C ALA A 207 8.96 12.58 3.39
N LYS A 208 9.56 11.60 4.07
CA LYS A 208 10.70 10.86 3.52
C LYS A 208 10.20 9.77 2.60
N CYS A 209 10.54 9.83 1.32
CA CYS A 209 10.03 8.90 0.31
C CYS A 209 10.33 7.41 0.59
N HIS A 210 11.33 7.10 1.42
CA HIS A 210 11.63 5.72 1.84
C HIS A 210 11.01 5.30 3.18
N GLU A 211 10.12 6.13 3.75
CA GLU A 211 9.44 5.86 5.02
C GLU A 211 7.96 6.25 4.96
N LEU A 212 7.33 6.08 3.80
CA LEU A 212 5.95 6.53 3.58
C LEU A 212 4.96 5.81 4.50
N ARG A 213 4.04 6.59 5.06
CA ARG A 213 2.98 6.12 5.95
C ARG A 213 1.77 5.68 5.15
N ARG A 214 1.10 4.61 5.59
CA ARG A 214 -0.11 4.10 4.93
C ARG A 214 -1.24 3.88 5.92
N MET A 215 -2.47 4.05 5.45
CA MET A 215 -3.68 3.68 6.17
C MET A 215 -4.09 2.28 5.74
N GLU A 216 -4.06 1.34 6.65
CA GLU A 216 -4.56 -0.01 6.43
C GLU A 216 -6.09 0.02 6.34
N ILE A 217 -6.64 -0.58 5.29
CA ILE A 217 -8.08 -0.78 5.14
C ILE A 217 -8.42 -2.17 5.67
N TYR A 218 -9.19 -2.21 6.75
CA TYR A 218 -9.62 -3.44 7.39
C TYR A 218 -10.90 -3.98 6.75
N GLY A 219 -11.08 -5.30 6.76
CA GLY A 219 -12.27 -5.96 6.22
C GLY A 219 -13.60 -5.49 6.83
N TRP A 220 -13.57 -4.96 8.04
CA TRP A 220 -14.73 -4.39 8.72
C TRP A 220 -14.89 -2.87 8.59
N ASP A 221 -14.09 -2.22 7.75
CA ASP A 221 -14.17 -0.77 7.55
C ASP A 221 -15.39 -0.43 6.69
N SER A 222 -16.44 0.08 7.34
CA SER A 222 -17.58 0.67 6.64
C SER A 222 -17.16 1.95 5.89
N MET A 223 -18.03 2.43 4.97
CA MET A 223 -17.82 3.73 4.30
C MET A 223 -17.62 4.90 5.28
N TRP A 224 -18.25 4.84 6.47
CA TRP A 224 -18.03 5.83 7.49
C TRP A 224 -16.60 5.78 8.03
N ARG A 225 -16.09 4.57 8.39
CA ARG A 225 -14.70 4.39 8.85
C ARG A 225 -13.69 4.76 7.77
N PHE A 226 -13.95 4.39 6.52
CA PHE A 226 -13.13 4.78 5.39
C PHE A 226 -12.96 6.31 5.30
N ARG A 227 -14.08 7.07 5.35
CA ARG A 227 -14.05 8.54 5.36
C ARG A 227 -13.32 9.11 6.58
N GLN A 228 -13.44 8.49 7.76
CA GLN A 228 -12.72 8.89 8.95
C GLN A 228 -11.21 8.72 8.78
N LYS A 229 -10.76 7.61 8.19
CA LYS A 229 -9.34 7.38 7.88
C LYS A 229 -8.80 8.45 6.94
N LEU A 230 -9.50 8.76 5.86
CA LEU A 230 -9.12 9.85 4.95
C LEU A 230 -9.06 11.22 5.64
N LYS A 231 -9.99 11.49 6.54
CA LYS A 231 -10.08 12.79 7.22
C LYS A 231 -9.04 12.98 8.31
N TYR A 232 -8.73 11.95 9.08
CA TYR A 232 -7.93 12.06 10.31
C TYR A 232 -6.55 11.40 10.25
N GLY A 233 -6.25 10.59 9.24
CA GLY A 233 -4.94 9.96 9.08
C GLY A 233 -4.64 8.87 10.11
N ARG A 234 -5.64 8.10 10.55
CA ARG A 234 -5.47 7.04 11.55
C ARG A 234 -6.18 5.76 11.14
N ASN A 235 -5.58 4.62 11.47
CA ASN A 235 -6.18 3.31 11.22
C ASN A 235 -7.38 3.04 12.11
N GLU A 236 -7.37 3.53 13.35
CA GLU A 236 -8.47 3.35 14.30
C GLU A 236 -9.45 4.52 14.18
N SER A 237 -10.71 4.19 13.95
CA SER A 237 -11.82 5.14 13.93
C SER A 237 -12.90 4.65 14.90
N THR A 238 -13.04 5.36 16.03
CA THR A 238 -14.12 5.17 17.00
C THR A 238 -15.12 6.31 16.87
N LEU A 239 -16.35 6.10 17.33
CA LEU A 239 -17.37 7.16 17.33
C LEU A 239 -16.97 8.39 18.15
N THR A 240 -16.17 8.19 19.20
CA THR A 240 -15.68 9.26 20.08
C THR A 240 -14.43 9.96 19.56
N PHE A 241 -13.73 9.36 18.58
CA PHE A 241 -12.46 9.90 18.08
C PHE A 241 -12.57 11.31 17.50
N PRO A 242 -13.60 11.69 16.70
CA PRO A 242 -13.75 13.06 16.22
C PRO A 242 -13.79 14.09 17.33
N LEU A 243 -14.50 13.80 18.41
CA LEU A 243 -14.58 14.68 19.59
C LEU A 243 -13.22 14.86 20.26
N ALA A 244 -12.51 13.77 20.51
CA ALA A 244 -11.17 13.81 21.08
C ALA A 244 -10.16 14.55 20.18
N TYR A 245 -10.24 14.37 18.87
CA TYR A 245 -9.39 15.05 17.89
C TYR A 245 -9.60 16.58 17.92
N TYR A 246 -10.86 17.04 17.85
CA TYR A 246 -11.14 18.46 17.88
C TYR A 246 -10.86 19.10 19.24
N ALA A 247 -11.11 18.38 20.35
CA ALA A 247 -10.74 18.84 21.69
C ALA A 247 -9.22 19.00 21.84
N GLY A 248 -8.43 18.05 21.34
CA GLY A 248 -6.97 18.15 21.34
C GLY A 248 -6.44 19.34 20.51
N ARG A 249 -7.04 19.60 19.33
CA ARG A 249 -6.67 20.78 18.52
C ARG A 249 -7.07 22.10 19.17
N ALA A 250 -8.21 22.14 19.86
CA ALA A 250 -8.61 23.34 20.60
C ALA A 250 -7.62 23.61 21.75
N ARG A 251 -7.26 22.59 22.53
CA ARG A 251 -6.23 22.70 23.58
C ARG A 251 -4.89 23.19 23.04
N ALA A 252 -4.39 22.58 21.97
CA ALA A 252 -3.14 22.98 21.35
C ALA A 252 -3.14 24.45 20.86
N ARG A 253 -4.32 24.99 20.43
CA ARG A 253 -4.46 26.41 20.05
C ARG A 253 -4.51 27.35 21.25
N LEU A 254 -4.90 26.84 22.41
CA LEU A 254 -5.00 27.60 23.67
C LEU A 254 -3.72 27.48 24.52
N GLY A 255 -2.70 26.73 24.04
CA GLY A 255 -1.45 26.51 24.77
C GLY A 255 -1.60 25.60 25.99
N LEU A 256 -2.66 24.72 26.02
CA LEU A 256 -2.97 23.79 27.11
C LEU A 256 -2.58 22.35 26.74
#